data_fc49b9d404ced13c4d2d44c2b3b11262
#
_entry.id   fc49b9d404ced13c4d2d44c2b3b11262
#
_cell.length_a   1.000
_cell.length_b   1.000
_cell.length_c   1.000
_cell.angle_alpha   90.00
_cell.angle_beta   90.00
_cell.angle_gamma   90.00
#
_symmetry.space_group_name_H-M   'P 1'
#
loop_
_entity.id
_entity.type
_entity.pdbx_description
1 polymer ?
#
loop_
_entity_poly.entity_id
_entity_poly.type
_entity_poly.pdbx_seq_one_letter_code
_entity_poly.pdbx_strand_id
1 'polypeptide(L)'
;MAQSSFDILNVRKELPIFTVELPTDGVLQDLIVNYRKNNPEGTKSNVKAWRSDWYTHKKDPQFKYFVDLVSNACDFICHNHFNVKPDVVLTCSNMWIAQYDVGDYAQNHDHFPDTLSCVYFVEVEDNCAPLIFEDTLEVQPKNGLLVIFPSIVRHKVDPTQGPRTVISMNFRQSM
;
A
#
# COMPACT_ATOMS: atom_id res chain seq x y z
N MET A 1 20.72 36.10 20.78
CA MET A 1 19.52 35.48 20.12
C MET A 1 18.90 34.58 21.17
N ALA A 2 17.63 34.80 21.54
CA ALA A 2 16.92 33.91 22.45
C ALA A 2 16.70 32.56 21.77
N GLN A 3 17.13 31.49 22.42
CA GLN A 3 16.88 30.13 21.95
C GLN A 3 15.42 29.80 22.26
N SER A 4 14.58 29.65 21.22
CA SER A 4 13.19 29.24 21.39
C SER A 4 13.17 27.80 21.91
N SER A 5 12.50 27.56 23.03
CA SER A 5 12.21 26.21 23.52
C SER A 5 10.83 25.78 23.03
N PHE A 6 10.70 24.51 22.69
CA PHE A 6 9.43 23.90 22.30
C PHE A 6 9.00 22.92 23.38
N ASP A 7 7.75 23.03 23.82
CA ASP A 7 7.13 22.03 24.70
C ASP A 7 6.44 20.97 23.82
N ILE A 8 6.65 19.70 24.17
CA ILE A 8 6.04 18.57 23.46
C ILE A 8 4.84 18.06 24.28
N LEU A 9 3.65 18.22 23.72
CA LEU A 9 2.41 17.64 24.24
C LEU A 9 2.01 16.45 23.39
N ASN A 10 1.67 15.32 24.02
CA ASN A 10 1.32 14.09 23.32
C ASN A 10 -0.18 13.80 23.41
N VAL A 11 -0.78 13.45 22.26
CA VAL A 11 -2.16 12.94 22.17
C VAL A 11 -2.10 11.49 21.65
N ARG A 12 -2.80 10.60 22.33
CA ARG A 12 -2.98 9.20 21.85
C ARG A 12 -4.28 9.10 21.06
N LYS A 13 -4.22 8.45 19.90
CA LYS A 13 -5.38 8.18 19.05
C LYS A 13 -5.23 6.78 18.45
N GLU A 14 -6.34 6.04 18.41
CA GLU A 14 -6.42 4.81 17.63
C GLU A 14 -6.58 5.14 16.14
N LEU A 15 -5.82 4.47 15.30
CA LEU A 15 -5.89 4.59 13.84
C LEU A 15 -6.41 3.28 13.26
N PRO A 16 -7.55 3.30 12.53
CA PRO A 16 -8.15 2.09 11.99
C PRO A 16 -7.36 1.55 10.80
N ILE A 17 -7.30 0.22 10.70
CA ILE A 17 -6.86 -0.51 9.51
C ILE A 17 -8.11 -1.15 8.90
N PHE A 18 -8.38 -0.87 7.63
CA PHE A 18 -9.55 -1.38 6.91
C PHE A 18 -9.13 -2.53 6.01
N THR A 19 -9.99 -3.53 5.93
CA THR A 19 -9.80 -4.66 5.03
C THR A 19 -11.06 -4.88 4.20
N VAL A 20 -10.88 -5.17 2.92
CA VAL A 20 -11.96 -5.54 2.01
C VAL A 20 -11.46 -6.59 1.02
N GLU A 21 -12.29 -7.58 0.72
CA GLU A 21 -11.99 -8.56 -0.32
C GLU A 21 -12.49 -8.01 -1.68
N LEU A 22 -11.58 -7.89 -2.63
CA LEU A 22 -11.90 -7.55 -4.00
C LEU A 22 -11.85 -8.83 -4.85
N PRO A 23 -12.64 -8.90 -5.92
CA PRO A 23 -12.53 -10.01 -6.86
C PRO A 23 -11.11 -10.11 -7.42
N THR A 24 -10.56 -11.32 -7.44
CA THR A 24 -9.35 -11.60 -8.18
C THR A 24 -9.70 -11.80 -9.65
N ASP A 25 -9.00 -11.13 -10.55
CA ASP A 25 -9.15 -11.34 -11.98
C ASP A 25 -7.81 -11.70 -12.65
N GLY A 26 -7.86 -12.55 -13.66
CA GLY A 26 -6.67 -12.96 -14.41
C GLY A 26 -6.05 -11.80 -15.20
N VAL A 27 -6.81 -10.74 -15.48
CA VAL A 27 -6.34 -9.58 -16.24
C VAL A 27 -5.23 -8.85 -15.46
N LEU A 28 -5.43 -8.64 -14.16
CA LEU A 28 -4.43 -7.99 -13.33
C LEU A 28 -3.15 -8.81 -13.21
N GLN A 29 -3.28 -10.13 -13.07
CA GLN A 29 -2.14 -11.06 -13.06
C GLN A 29 -1.36 -11.01 -14.36
N ASP A 30 -2.04 -11.07 -15.50
CA ASP A 30 -1.41 -11.00 -16.83
C ASP A 30 -0.68 -9.67 -17.06
N LEU A 31 -1.27 -8.55 -16.62
CA LEU A 31 -0.63 -7.23 -16.67
C LEU A 31 0.66 -7.19 -15.86
N ILE A 32 0.65 -7.77 -14.66
CA ILE A 32 1.84 -7.83 -13.79
C ILE A 32 2.94 -8.68 -14.43
N VAL A 33 2.60 -9.84 -14.95
CA VAL A 33 3.55 -10.73 -15.63
C VAL A 33 4.19 -10.02 -16.83
N ASN A 34 3.38 -9.37 -17.67
CA ASN A 34 3.86 -8.61 -18.83
C ASN A 34 4.73 -7.42 -18.40
N TYR A 35 4.32 -6.68 -17.36
CA TYR A 35 5.11 -5.56 -16.83
C TYR A 35 6.47 -6.03 -16.32
N ARG A 36 6.50 -7.11 -15.53
CA ARG A 36 7.74 -7.71 -15.01
C ARG A 36 8.69 -8.13 -16.13
N LYS A 37 8.16 -8.80 -17.17
CA LYS A 37 8.94 -9.27 -18.33
C LYS A 37 9.63 -8.10 -19.05
N ASN A 38 8.95 -6.96 -19.15
CA ASN A 38 9.48 -5.76 -19.80
C ASN A 38 10.40 -4.91 -18.89
N ASN A 39 10.38 -5.17 -17.58
CA ASN A 39 11.16 -4.43 -16.57
C ASN A 39 11.86 -5.39 -15.59
N PRO A 40 12.75 -6.26 -16.06
CA PRO A 40 13.30 -7.36 -15.25
C PRO A 40 14.13 -6.89 -14.05
N GLU A 41 14.86 -5.77 -14.18
CA GLU A 41 15.77 -5.26 -13.14
C GLU A 41 15.06 -4.71 -11.90
N GLY A 42 13.85 -4.20 -12.08
CA GLY A 42 13.10 -3.55 -10.99
C GLY A 42 13.78 -2.28 -10.46
N THR A 43 13.26 -1.76 -9.34
CA THR A 43 13.78 -0.58 -8.65
C THR A 43 14.18 -0.91 -7.21
N LYS A 44 15.28 -0.32 -6.73
CA LYS A 44 15.75 -0.48 -5.34
C LYS A 44 15.01 0.46 -4.40
N SER A 45 14.69 -0.04 -3.19
CA SER A 45 14.06 0.74 -2.13
C SER A 45 14.38 0.13 -0.75
N ASN A 46 13.60 0.49 0.29
CA ASN A 46 13.60 -0.15 1.60
C ASN A 46 12.96 -1.56 1.62
N VAL A 47 12.52 -2.04 0.47
CA VAL A 47 11.95 -3.37 0.27
C VAL A 47 12.97 -4.23 -0.43
N LYS A 48 13.33 -5.37 0.17
CA LYS A 48 14.09 -6.42 -0.48
C LYS A 48 13.09 -7.32 -1.22
N ALA A 49 12.83 -7.01 -2.47
CA ALA A 49 11.98 -7.74 -3.40
C ALA A 49 12.18 -7.16 -4.80
N TRP A 50 11.73 -7.84 -5.83
CA TRP A 50 11.56 -7.13 -7.09
C TRP A 50 10.45 -6.11 -6.95
N ARG A 51 10.68 -4.91 -7.43
CA ARG A 51 9.73 -3.81 -7.33
C ARG A 51 9.68 -3.04 -8.63
N SER A 52 8.46 -2.71 -9.08
CA SER A 52 8.25 -1.84 -10.23
C SER A 52 8.58 -0.37 -9.88
N ASP A 53 8.47 0.51 -10.86
CA ASP A 53 8.55 1.97 -10.66
C ASP A 53 7.39 2.49 -9.78
N TRP A 54 7.62 3.61 -9.08
CA TRP A 54 6.64 4.29 -8.23
C TRP A 54 5.39 4.77 -8.97
N TYR A 55 5.49 4.96 -10.27
CA TYR A 55 4.43 5.50 -11.12
C TYR A 55 3.99 4.49 -12.18
N THR A 56 3.95 3.22 -11.83
CA THR A 56 3.56 2.13 -12.74
C THR A 56 2.24 2.42 -13.45
N HIS A 57 1.22 2.90 -12.73
CA HIS A 57 -0.07 3.28 -13.31
C HIS A 57 -0.03 4.43 -14.31
N LYS A 58 0.98 5.31 -14.23
CA LYS A 58 1.19 6.40 -15.20
C LYS A 58 1.97 5.93 -16.41
N LYS A 59 2.87 4.96 -16.23
CA LYS A 59 3.68 4.37 -17.30
C LYS A 59 2.91 3.35 -18.11
N ASP A 60 2.00 2.63 -17.47
CA ASP A 60 1.12 1.66 -18.12
C ASP A 60 -0.35 1.96 -17.77
N PRO A 61 -1.08 2.63 -18.68
CA PRO A 61 -2.48 3.00 -18.47
C PRO A 61 -3.44 1.82 -18.30
N GLN A 62 -3.02 0.59 -18.61
CA GLN A 62 -3.84 -0.58 -18.42
C GLN A 62 -4.16 -0.86 -16.93
N PHE A 63 -3.33 -0.36 -15.99
CA PHE A 63 -3.62 -0.42 -14.55
C PHE A 63 -4.70 0.56 -14.08
N LYS A 64 -5.17 1.48 -14.94
CA LYS A 64 -6.12 2.53 -14.55
C LYS A 64 -7.40 1.97 -13.91
N TYR A 65 -7.97 0.92 -14.49
CA TYR A 65 -9.20 0.33 -13.95
C TYR A 65 -9.05 -0.12 -12.50
N PHE A 66 -7.89 -0.69 -12.16
CA PHE A 66 -7.61 -1.14 -10.80
C PHE A 66 -7.36 0.04 -9.86
N VAL A 67 -6.66 1.07 -10.31
CA VAL A 67 -6.52 2.33 -9.55
C VAL A 67 -7.88 2.95 -9.27
N ASP A 68 -8.78 3.02 -10.25
CA ASP A 68 -10.13 3.57 -10.08
C ASP A 68 -10.95 2.74 -9.05
N LEU A 69 -10.84 1.41 -9.11
CA LEU A 69 -11.51 0.52 -8.15
C LEU A 69 -11.03 0.79 -6.71
N VAL A 70 -9.73 0.89 -6.49
CA VAL A 70 -9.16 1.16 -5.17
C VAL A 70 -9.44 2.60 -4.72
N SER A 71 -9.42 3.57 -5.63
CA SER A 71 -9.79 4.96 -5.34
C SER A 71 -11.19 5.06 -4.76
N ASN A 72 -12.17 4.38 -5.37
CA ASN A 72 -13.55 4.36 -4.87
C ASN A 72 -13.64 3.80 -3.44
N ALA A 73 -12.85 2.77 -3.11
CA ALA A 73 -12.81 2.23 -1.75
C ALA A 73 -12.19 3.23 -0.76
N CYS A 74 -11.13 3.92 -1.15
CA CYS A 74 -10.48 4.95 -0.34
C CYS A 74 -11.40 6.16 -0.11
N ASP A 75 -12.10 6.64 -1.14
CA ASP A 75 -13.07 7.74 -1.04
C ASP A 75 -14.24 7.35 -0.11
N PHE A 76 -14.76 6.13 -0.24
CA PHE A 76 -15.80 5.62 0.68
C PHE A 76 -15.34 5.67 2.14
N ILE A 77 -14.13 5.22 2.44
CA ILE A 77 -13.56 5.25 3.79
C ILE A 77 -13.39 6.70 4.28
N CYS A 78 -12.87 7.58 3.45
CA CYS A 78 -12.69 8.98 3.81
C CYS A 78 -14.00 9.66 4.19
N HIS A 79 -15.03 9.48 3.39
CA HIS A 79 -16.32 10.12 3.63
C HIS A 79 -17.09 9.51 4.81
N ASN A 80 -17.04 8.18 4.97
CA ASN A 80 -17.88 7.50 5.95
C ASN A 80 -17.21 7.29 7.32
N HIS A 81 -15.88 7.21 7.38
CA HIS A 81 -15.16 6.95 8.62
C HIS A 81 -14.35 8.15 9.13
N PHE A 82 -13.81 8.97 8.22
CA PHE A 82 -13.02 10.13 8.61
C PHE A 82 -13.80 11.44 8.51
N ASN A 83 -15.07 11.42 8.10
CA ASN A 83 -15.93 12.61 7.93
C ASN A 83 -15.29 13.69 7.04
N VAL A 84 -14.54 13.27 6.03
CA VAL A 84 -13.96 14.18 5.05
C VAL A 84 -15.08 14.77 4.21
N LYS A 85 -15.00 16.07 3.90
CA LYS A 85 -16.04 16.76 3.12
C LYS A 85 -16.16 16.14 1.71
N PRO A 86 -17.39 16.13 1.12
CA PRO A 86 -17.63 15.50 -0.19
C PRO A 86 -16.85 16.15 -1.37
N ASP A 87 -16.38 17.38 -1.22
CA ASP A 87 -15.59 18.09 -2.23
C ASP A 87 -14.09 17.74 -2.20
N VAL A 88 -13.66 17.00 -1.19
CA VAL A 88 -12.27 16.49 -1.10
C VAL A 88 -12.17 15.16 -1.83
N VAL A 89 -11.32 15.11 -2.83
CA VAL A 89 -11.07 13.92 -3.64
C VAL A 89 -9.69 13.36 -3.32
N LEU A 90 -9.59 12.03 -3.25
CA LEU A 90 -8.30 11.36 -3.16
C LEU A 90 -7.77 11.04 -4.56
N THR A 91 -6.53 11.38 -4.79
CA THR A 91 -5.82 11.07 -6.04
C THR A 91 -4.70 10.08 -5.75
N CYS A 92 -4.60 9.04 -6.56
CA CYS A 92 -3.48 8.10 -6.48
C CYS A 92 -2.17 8.81 -6.82
N SER A 93 -1.33 9.01 -5.82
CA SER A 93 -0.02 9.65 -5.95
C SER A 93 1.02 8.69 -6.49
N ASN A 94 1.03 7.47 -5.97
CA ASN A 94 1.96 6.40 -6.33
C ASN A 94 1.23 5.05 -6.45
N MET A 95 1.72 4.21 -7.34
CA MET A 95 1.35 2.80 -7.44
C MET A 95 2.57 2.01 -7.88
N TRP A 96 2.86 0.94 -7.18
CA TRP A 96 3.93 0.00 -7.56
C TRP A 96 3.53 -1.44 -7.27
N ILE A 97 4.15 -2.35 -8.00
CA ILE A 97 4.06 -3.79 -7.81
C ILE A 97 5.28 -4.23 -7.02
N ALA A 98 5.13 -5.15 -6.09
CA ALA A 98 6.24 -5.83 -5.44
C ALA A 98 6.04 -7.34 -5.46
N GLN A 99 7.08 -8.06 -5.89
CA GLN A 99 7.10 -9.52 -5.90
C GLN A 99 8.20 -9.99 -4.96
N TYR A 100 7.79 -10.67 -3.91
CA TYR A 100 8.66 -11.19 -2.86
C TYR A 100 8.94 -12.66 -3.12
N ASP A 101 10.20 -13.03 -3.07
CA ASP A 101 10.67 -14.40 -2.97
C ASP A 101 10.89 -14.77 -1.51
N VAL A 102 11.12 -16.06 -1.23
CA VAL A 102 11.44 -16.54 0.14
C VAL A 102 12.65 -15.78 0.69
N GLY A 103 12.51 -15.25 1.89
CA GLY A 103 13.53 -14.46 2.58
C GLY A 103 13.51 -12.96 2.23
N ASP A 104 12.61 -12.52 1.36
CA ASP A 104 12.42 -11.08 1.09
C ASP A 104 11.57 -10.44 2.18
N TYR A 105 11.75 -9.11 2.37
CA TYR A 105 11.14 -8.35 3.46
C TYR A 105 10.92 -6.88 3.08
N ALA A 106 10.12 -6.17 3.88
CA ALA A 106 10.03 -4.72 3.87
C ALA A 106 10.41 -4.17 5.24
N GLN A 107 11.36 -3.21 5.27
CA GLN A 107 11.75 -2.54 6.50
C GLN A 107 10.58 -1.73 7.08
N ASN A 108 10.59 -1.50 8.39
CA ASN A 108 9.58 -0.68 9.06
C ASN A 108 9.62 0.76 8.55
N HIS A 109 8.50 1.23 7.97
CA HIS A 109 8.37 2.55 7.33
C HIS A 109 6.92 3.04 7.36
N ASP A 110 6.73 4.29 6.97
CA ASP A 110 5.43 4.92 6.71
C ASP A 110 5.45 5.61 5.33
N HIS A 111 4.32 6.20 4.95
CA HIS A 111 4.16 6.89 3.68
C HIS A 111 3.73 8.36 3.84
N PHE A 112 4.03 8.97 5.02
CA PHE A 112 3.80 10.39 5.18
C PHE A 112 4.52 11.20 4.07
N PRO A 113 3.92 12.21 3.44
CA PRO A 113 2.69 12.93 3.80
C PRO A 113 1.44 12.52 3.01
N ASP A 114 1.37 11.32 2.45
CA ASP A 114 0.14 10.84 1.83
C ASP A 114 -0.97 10.65 2.89
N THR A 115 -2.23 10.57 2.47
CA THR A 115 -3.39 10.48 3.36
C THR A 115 -3.71 9.04 3.71
N LEU A 116 -3.90 8.21 2.68
CA LEU A 116 -4.13 6.78 2.81
C LEU A 116 -3.11 6.00 1.99
N SER A 117 -2.74 4.85 2.52
CA SER A 117 -1.94 3.85 1.82
C SER A 117 -2.72 2.55 1.75
N CYS A 118 -2.44 1.75 0.74
CA CYS A 118 -3.04 0.44 0.60
C CYS A 118 -2.06 -0.59 0.06
N VAL A 119 -2.34 -1.84 0.43
CA VAL A 119 -1.68 -3.03 -0.08
C VAL A 119 -2.76 -4.00 -0.55
N TYR A 120 -2.72 -4.39 -1.82
CA TYR A 120 -3.57 -5.41 -2.39
C TYR A 120 -2.76 -6.68 -2.65
N PHE A 121 -3.21 -7.80 -2.11
CA PHE A 121 -2.59 -9.10 -2.29
C PHE A 121 -3.13 -9.75 -3.56
N VAL A 122 -2.34 -9.71 -4.63
CA VAL A 122 -2.71 -10.27 -5.95
C VAL A 122 -2.63 -11.79 -5.93
N GLU A 123 -1.50 -12.28 -5.42
CA GLU A 123 -1.18 -13.70 -5.35
C GLU A 123 -0.30 -13.94 -4.13
N VAL A 124 -0.69 -14.88 -3.30
CA VAL A 124 0.05 -15.30 -2.12
C VAL A 124 0.03 -16.82 -2.02
N GLU A 125 1.16 -17.38 -1.66
CA GLU A 125 1.27 -18.80 -1.30
C GLU A 125 1.16 -18.98 0.22
N ASP A 126 1.02 -20.22 0.65
CA ASP A 126 1.04 -20.57 2.07
C ASP A 126 2.34 -20.10 2.72
N ASN A 127 2.27 -19.78 4.01
CA ASN A 127 3.40 -19.31 4.81
C ASN A 127 3.97 -17.93 4.43
N CYS A 128 3.24 -17.12 3.69
CA CYS A 128 3.61 -15.72 3.50
C CYS A 128 3.62 -14.97 4.84
N ALA A 129 4.65 -14.14 5.07
CA ALA A 129 4.71 -13.29 6.25
C ALA A 129 3.54 -12.29 6.29
N PRO A 130 2.96 -11.97 7.46
CA PRO A 130 1.91 -10.98 7.61
C PRO A 130 2.40 -9.57 7.28
N LEU A 131 1.45 -8.68 7.00
CA LEU A 131 1.67 -7.23 7.04
C LEU A 131 1.50 -6.79 8.49
N ILE A 132 2.57 -6.25 9.10
CA ILE A 132 2.64 -5.94 10.53
C ILE A 132 2.60 -4.43 10.71
N PHE A 133 1.64 -3.93 11.49
CA PHE A 133 1.44 -2.53 11.83
C PHE A 133 1.87 -2.25 13.26
N GLU A 134 2.72 -1.20 13.46
CA GLU A 134 3.20 -0.73 14.78
C GLU A 134 3.74 -1.86 15.67
N ASP A 135 4.32 -2.91 15.07
CA ASP A 135 4.79 -4.12 15.75
C ASP A 135 3.73 -4.84 16.63
N THR A 136 2.44 -4.56 16.43
CA THR A 136 1.35 -5.03 17.31
C THR A 136 0.20 -5.71 16.56
N LEU A 137 -0.16 -5.23 15.37
CA LEU A 137 -1.28 -5.77 14.60
C LEU A 137 -0.76 -6.49 13.36
N GLU A 138 -1.13 -7.74 13.20
CA GLU A 138 -0.80 -8.55 12.03
C GLU A 138 -2.02 -8.76 11.14
N VAL A 139 -1.87 -8.48 9.84
CA VAL A 139 -2.86 -8.82 8.82
C VAL A 139 -2.30 -9.94 7.96
N GLN A 140 -2.94 -11.10 8.03
CA GLN A 140 -2.54 -12.28 7.25
C GLN A 140 -2.82 -12.07 5.76
N PRO A 141 -1.87 -12.37 4.87
CA PRO A 141 -2.06 -12.29 3.43
C PRO A 141 -3.15 -13.25 2.94
N LYS A 142 -3.98 -12.78 2.01
CA LYS A 142 -4.99 -13.58 1.33
C LYS A 142 -5.19 -13.04 -0.08
N ASN A 143 -5.29 -13.91 -1.08
CA ASN A 143 -5.60 -13.50 -2.46
C ASN A 143 -6.87 -12.66 -2.52
N GLY A 144 -6.79 -11.50 -3.17
CA GLY A 144 -7.90 -10.56 -3.28
C GLY A 144 -8.11 -9.64 -2.07
N LEU A 145 -7.31 -9.77 -1.00
CA LEU A 145 -7.42 -8.88 0.16
C LEU A 145 -6.80 -7.53 -0.14
N LEU A 146 -7.58 -6.47 -0.02
CA LEU A 146 -7.12 -5.08 0.01
C LEU A 146 -7.09 -4.59 1.45
N VAL A 147 -5.93 -4.10 1.89
CA VAL A 147 -5.72 -3.47 3.20
C VAL A 147 -5.52 -1.98 2.97
N ILE A 148 -6.31 -1.12 3.64
CA ILE A 148 -6.25 0.33 3.54
C ILE A 148 -6.00 0.91 4.93
N PHE A 149 -5.06 1.86 5.04
CA PHE A 149 -4.65 2.42 6.32
C PHE A 149 -4.17 3.86 6.18
N PRO A 150 -4.24 4.68 7.25
CA PRO A 150 -3.65 6.01 7.26
C PRO A 150 -2.14 5.94 6.98
N SER A 151 -1.65 6.76 6.05
CA SER A 151 -0.27 6.68 5.54
C SER A 151 0.81 6.93 6.61
N ILE A 152 0.44 7.53 7.74
CA ILE A 152 1.35 7.76 8.88
C ILE A 152 1.60 6.48 9.71
N VAL A 153 0.76 5.44 9.55
CA VAL A 153 0.91 4.20 10.32
C VAL A 153 2.13 3.42 9.81
N ARG A 154 3.06 3.19 10.72
CA ARG A 154 4.27 2.42 10.39
C ARG A 154 3.94 0.95 10.20
N HIS A 155 4.56 0.36 9.21
CA HIS A 155 4.34 -1.04 8.87
C HIS A 155 5.58 -1.68 8.28
N LYS A 156 5.63 -3.00 8.39
CA LYS A 156 6.73 -3.83 7.87
C LYS A 156 6.22 -5.17 7.37
N VAL A 157 7.11 -5.89 6.75
CA VAL A 157 6.98 -7.32 6.45
C VAL A 157 8.28 -7.98 6.88
N ASP A 158 8.21 -8.92 7.79
CA ASP A 158 9.34 -9.74 8.18
C ASP A 158 9.73 -10.70 7.02
N PRO A 159 10.93 -11.30 7.03
CA PRO A 159 11.35 -12.21 5.96
C PRO A 159 10.30 -13.30 5.70
N THR A 160 9.71 -13.27 4.49
CA THR A 160 8.62 -14.19 4.14
C THR A 160 9.11 -15.60 3.89
N GLN A 161 8.29 -16.60 4.23
CA GLN A 161 8.58 -18.01 3.98
C GLN A 161 7.92 -18.51 2.68
N GLY A 162 6.96 -17.77 2.14
CA GLY A 162 6.29 -18.04 0.88
C GLY A 162 6.37 -16.84 -0.06
N PRO A 163 6.42 -17.05 -1.39
CA PRO A 163 6.39 -15.98 -2.36
C PRO A 163 5.04 -15.28 -2.39
N ARG A 164 5.04 -13.98 -2.71
CA ARG A 164 3.82 -13.20 -2.87
C ARG A 164 3.98 -12.05 -3.85
N THR A 165 2.91 -11.71 -4.51
CA THR A 165 2.78 -10.53 -5.37
C THR A 165 1.77 -9.57 -4.78
N VAL A 166 2.17 -8.31 -4.59
CA VAL A 166 1.30 -7.25 -4.09
C VAL A 166 1.34 -6.03 -5.00
N ILE A 167 0.24 -5.27 -4.99
CA ILE A 167 0.20 -3.89 -5.49
C ILE A 167 0.04 -2.98 -4.29
N SER A 168 0.93 -2.00 -4.17
CA SER A 168 0.83 -0.95 -3.16
C SER A 168 0.50 0.39 -3.82
N MET A 169 -0.31 1.20 -3.15
CA MET A 169 -0.71 2.51 -3.62
C MET A 169 -0.74 3.51 -2.46
N ASN A 170 -0.44 4.76 -2.79
CA ASN A 170 -0.65 5.89 -1.88
C ASN A 170 -1.64 6.87 -2.49
N PHE A 171 -2.45 7.47 -1.64
CA PHE A 171 -3.47 8.43 -2.01
C PHE A 171 -3.27 9.73 -1.25
N ARG A 172 -3.40 10.83 -1.96
CA ARG A 172 -3.27 12.18 -1.40
C ARG A 172 -4.54 12.99 -1.67
N GLN A 173 -4.91 13.83 -0.71
CA GLN A 173 -5.97 14.80 -0.92
C GLN A 173 -5.55 15.82 -1.97
N SER A 174 -6.45 16.07 -2.94
CA SER A 174 -6.40 17.18 -3.86
C SER A 174 -7.61 18.08 -3.59
N MET A 175 -7.36 19.36 -3.49
CA MET A 175 -8.41 20.39 -3.47
C MET A 175 -8.70 20.87 -4.89
#